data_3387977239ad646067254875f942b2dc
#
_entry.id   3387977239ad646067254875f942b2dc
#
_cell.length_a   1.000
_cell.length_b   1.000
_cell.length_c   1.000
_cell.angle_alpha   90.00
_cell.angle_beta   90.00
_cell.angle_gamma   90.00
#
_symmetry.space_group_name_H-M   'P 1'
#
loop_
_entity.id
_entity.type
_entity.pdbx_description
1 polymer ?
#
loop_
_entity_poly.entity_id
_entity_poly.type
_entity_poly.pdbx_seq_one_letter_code
_entity_poly.pdbx_strand_id
1 'polypeptide(L)'
;MKFEIIDNRELDLKGKGYKWSDAPLQYDKTVLDDIRRTRGENYADTLSDDLWDGFSPICRGDDGKLYSVLFDWGKDMPRPVFWSKVEAVNE
;
A
#
# COMPACT_ATOMS: atom_id res chain seq x y z
N MET A 1 -10.19 2.88 5.64
CA MET A 1 -9.24 3.91 6.12
C MET A 1 -8.92 4.86 4.99
N LYS A 2 -8.74 6.12 5.29
CA LYS A 2 -8.34 7.12 4.29
C LYS A 2 -6.86 7.39 4.39
N PHE A 3 -6.21 7.58 3.25
CA PHE A 3 -4.78 7.81 3.18
C PHE A 3 -4.46 9.09 2.44
N GLU A 4 -3.47 9.81 2.94
CA GLU A 4 -2.88 10.97 2.29
C GLU A 4 -1.46 10.61 1.86
N ILE A 5 -1.16 10.75 0.57
CA ILE A 5 0.18 10.46 0.05
C ILE A 5 1.12 11.57 0.52
N ILE A 6 2.14 11.19 1.27
CA ILE A 6 3.15 12.13 1.76
C ILE A 6 4.50 11.96 1.07
N ASP A 7 4.74 10.79 0.49
CA ASP A 7 5.94 10.51 -0.31
C ASP A 7 5.53 9.57 -1.44
N ASN A 8 5.57 10.05 -2.66
CA ASN A 8 5.18 9.29 -3.85
C ASN A 8 6.35 8.70 -4.61
N ARG A 9 7.55 8.72 -4.02
CA ARG A 9 8.70 8.01 -4.57
C ARG A 9 8.57 6.52 -4.27
N GLU A 10 9.31 5.72 -5.02
CA GLU A 10 9.41 4.31 -4.69
C GLU A 10 9.97 4.14 -3.28
N LEU A 11 9.39 3.22 -2.52
CA LEU A 11 9.79 2.96 -1.16
C LEU A 11 11.11 2.20 -1.14
N ASP A 12 12.17 2.82 -0.67
CA ASP A 12 13.44 2.16 -0.45
C ASP A 12 13.54 1.70 0.99
N LEU A 13 13.27 0.43 1.21
CA LEU A 13 13.30 -0.18 2.54
C LEU A 13 14.71 -0.53 3.02
N LYS A 14 15.73 -0.29 2.18
CA LYS A 14 17.11 -0.67 2.50
C LYS A 14 17.93 0.47 3.10
N GLY A 15 17.28 1.43 3.76
CA GLY A 15 18.02 2.38 4.53
C GLY A 15 17.75 3.85 4.26
N LYS A 16 16.60 4.19 3.69
CA LYS A 16 16.31 5.58 3.39
C LYS A 16 15.04 6.07 4.07
N GLY A 17 14.94 5.87 5.34
CA GLY A 17 13.95 6.57 6.10
C GLY A 17 12.76 5.75 6.58
N TYR A 18 12.45 4.62 5.97
CA TYR A 18 11.31 3.81 6.38
C TYR A 18 11.66 2.33 6.42
N LYS A 19 11.03 1.61 7.32
CA LYS A 19 11.13 0.16 7.42
C LYS A 19 9.75 -0.41 7.68
N TRP A 20 9.54 -1.66 7.28
CA TRP A 20 8.32 -2.38 7.61
C TRP A 20 8.19 -2.56 9.12
N SER A 21 6.98 -2.33 9.63
CA SER A 21 6.68 -2.71 11.02
C SER A 21 6.22 -4.17 11.06
N ASP A 22 6.11 -4.72 12.26
CA ASP A 22 5.62 -6.10 12.43
C ASP A 22 4.09 -6.22 12.28
N ALA A 23 3.42 -5.14 11.90
CA ALA A 23 1.98 -5.15 11.71
C ALA A 23 1.59 -6.02 10.51
N PRO A 24 0.46 -6.74 10.59
CA PRO A 24 0.04 -7.58 9.48
C PRO A 24 -0.40 -6.74 8.27
N LEU A 25 -0.32 -7.36 7.09
CA LEU A 25 -0.87 -6.78 5.87
C LEU A 25 -2.38 -6.62 6.02
N GLN A 26 -2.87 -5.46 5.63
CA GLN A 26 -4.29 -5.16 5.60
C GLN A 26 -4.74 -4.96 4.15
N TYR A 27 -6.02 -5.12 3.90
CA TYR A 27 -6.57 -4.92 2.56
C TYR A 27 -8.03 -4.47 2.65
N ASP A 28 -8.49 -3.85 1.56
CA ASP A 28 -9.90 -3.50 1.39
C ASP A 28 -10.56 -4.62 0.58
N LYS A 29 -11.40 -5.40 1.23
CA LYS A 29 -12.06 -6.54 0.62
C LYS A 29 -12.94 -6.15 -0.56
N THR A 30 -13.65 -5.04 -0.46
CA THR A 30 -14.55 -4.58 -1.52
C THR A 30 -13.76 -4.22 -2.77
N VAL A 31 -12.66 -3.49 -2.61
CA VAL A 31 -11.79 -3.11 -3.73
C VAL A 31 -11.13 -4.35 -4.33
N LEU A 32 -10.63 -5.23 -3.49
CA LEU A 32 -9.96 -6.45 -3.95
C LEU A 32 -10.91 -7.37 -4.70
N ASP A 33 -12.13 -7.53 -4.22
CA ASP A 33 -13.15 -8.35 -4.91
C ASP A 33 -13.51 -7.75 -6.26
N ASP A 34 -13.59 -6.44 -6.36
CA ASP A 34 -13.83 -5.74 -7.62
C ASP A 34 -12.71 -5.98 -8.63
N ILE A 35 -11.46 -5.90 -8.17
CA ILE A 35 -10.29 -6.19 -9.00
C ILE A 35 -10.31 -7.64 -9.48
N ARG A 36 -10.60 -8.57 -8.58
CA ARG A 36 -10.68 -10.00 -8.91
C ARG A 36 -11.73 -10.26 -9.98
N ARG A 37 -12.89 -9.61 -9.88
CA ARG A 37 -13.97 -9.73 -10.82
C ARG A 37 -13.64 -9.14 -12.19
N THR A 38 -12.93 -8.00 -12.22
CA THR A 38 -12.69 -7.25 -13.46
C THR A 38 -11.38 -7.59 -14.15
N ARG A 39 -10.36 -8.03 -13.37
CA ARG A 39 -9.01 -8.28 -13.90
C ARG A 39 -8.53 -9.71 -13.70
N GLY A 40 -9.32 -10.55 -13.02
CA GLY A 40 -9.03 -11.96 -12.83
C GLY A 40 -8.33 -12.26 -11.51
N GLU A 41 -8.43 -13.52 -11.11
CA GLU A 41 -7.89 -14.02 -9.84
C GLU A 41 -6.38 -13.95 -9.78
N ASN A 42 -5.71 -14.31 -10.86
CA ASN A 42 -4.25 -14.31 -10.89
C ASN A 42 -3.69 -12.92 -10.65
N TYR A 43 -4.28 -11.92 -11.27
CA TYR A 43 -3.88 -10.53 -11.05
C TYR A 43 -4.07 -10.14 -9.58
N ALA A 44 -5.24 -10.43 -9.02
CA ALA A 44 -5.55 -10.09 -7.64
C ALA A 44 -4.63 -10.82 -6.65
N ASP A 45 -4.34 -12.10 -6.90
CA ASP A 45 -3.53 -12.91 -6.00
C ASP A 45 -2.07 -12.46 -5.94
N THR A 46 -1.55 -11.87 -7.03
CA THR A 46 -0.16 -11.41 -7.09
C THR A 46 0.00 -9.93 -6.79
N LEU A 47 -1.10 -9.21 -6.62
CA LEU A 47 -1.06 -7.76 -6.48
C LEU A 47 -0.32 -7.31 -5.21
N SER A 48 -0.41 -8.06 -4.13
CA SER A 48 0.29 -7.74 -2.89
C SER A 48 1.82 -7.80 -3.03
N ASP A 49 2.33 -8.53 -4.00
CA ASP A 49 3.77 -8.59 -4.24
C ASP A 49 4.33 -7.22 -4.63
N ASP A 50 3.55 -6.40 -5.33
CA ASP A 50 3.96 -5.05 -5.69
C ASP A 50 4.17 -4.17 -4.45
N LEU A 51 3.37 -4.41 -3.41
CA LEU A 51 3.57 -3.71 -2.13
C LEU A 51 4.91 -4.10 -1.50
N TRP A 52 5.21 -5.39 -1.46
CA TRP A 52 6.43 -5.89 -0.82
C TRP A 52 7.68 -5.57 -1.63
N ASP A 53 7.54 -5.35 -2.93
CA ASP A 53 8.65 -4.94 -3.80
C ASP A 53 9.02 -3.45 -3.63
N GLY A 54 8.27 -2.71 -2.84
CA GLY A 54 8.60 -1.33 -2.53
C GLY A 54 8.16 -0.31 -3.58
N PHE A 55 7.20 -0.66 -4.42
CA PHE A 55 6.70 0.23 -5.46
C PHE A 55 5.47 1.03 -5.03
N SER A 56 5.29 1.21 -3.74
CA SER A 56 4.11 1.87 -3.21
C SER A 56 4.48 3.16 -2.48
N PRO A 57 3.66 4.20 -2.59
CA PRO A 57 3.93 5.45 -1.87
C PRO A 57 3.76 5.29 -0.36
N ILE A 58 4.44 6.15 0.38
CA ILE A 58 4.22 6.28 1.81
C ILE A 58 3.06 7.25 2.02
N CYS A 59 2.13 6.83 2.83
CA CYS A 59 0.92 7.59 3.12
C CYS A 59 0.73 7.75 4.62
N ARG A 60 0.02 8.80 5.00
CA ARG A 60 -0.46 8.93 6.37
C ARG A 60 -1.92 8.49 6.40
N GLY A 61 -2.24 7.58 7.29
CA GLY A 61 -3.61 7.17 7.51
C GLY A 61 -4.38 8.17 8.36
N ASP A 62 -5.69 8.02 8.40
CA ASP A 62 -6.56 8.85 9.24
C ASP A 62 -6.37 8.58 10.74
N ASP A 63 -5.62 7.54 11.10
CA ASP A 63 -5.17 7.27 12.47
C ASP A 63 -3.86 7.98 12.82
N GLY A 64 -3.29 8.76 11.90
CA GLY A 64 -2.03 9.48 12.10
C GLY A 64 -0.78 8.66 11.89
N LYS A 65 -0.92 7.39 11.55
CA LYS A 65 0.23 6.47 11.38
C LYS A 65 0.65 6.41 9.93
N LEU A 66 1.87 5.93 9.69
CA LEU A 66 2.44 5.83 8.36
C LEU A 66 2.22 4.42 7.79
N TYR A 67 1.93 4.38 6.50
CA TYR A 67 1.68 3.13 5.77
C TYR A 67 2.32 3.18 4.40
N SER A 68 2.76 2.02 3.92
CA SER A 68 3.00 1.80 2.50
C SER A 68 1.69 1.29 1.91
N VAL A 69 1.17 1.98 0.91
CA VAL A 69 -0.17 1.71 0.37
C VAL A 69 -0.08 1.43 -1.12
N LEU A 70 -0.63 0.28 -1.51
CA LEU A 70 -0.79 -0.06 -2.91
C LEU A 70 -2.18 0.37 -3.36
N PHE A 71 -2.23 1.25 -4.35
CA PHE A 71 -3.47 1.79 -4.89
C PHE A 71 -3.86 1.12 -6.20
N ASP A 72 -5.15 1.04 -6.44
CA ASP A 72 -5.69 0.77 -7.76
C ASP A 72 -5.92 2.10 -8.47
N TRP A 73 -5.13 2.36 -9.52
CA TRP A 73 -5.16 3.61 -10.28
C TRP A 73 -6.06 3.55 -11.52
N GLY A 74 -6.82 2.48 -11.67
CA GLY A 74 -7.48 2.17 -12.93
C GLY A 74 -8.70 2.98 -13.28
N LYS A 75 -9.19 3.86 -12.39
CA LYS A 75 -10.41 4.66 -12.62
C LYS A 75 -10.22 6.07 -12.10
N ASP A 76 -11.32 6.77 -11.89
CA ASP A 76 -11.36 8.20 -11.60
C ASP A 76 -10.55 8.63 -10.38
N MET A 77 -10.56 7.80 -9.34
CA MET A 77 -9.78 8.07 -8.13
C MET A 77 -9.02 6.83 -7.72
N PRO A 78 -7.78 6.99 -7.25
CA PRO A 78 -7.04 5.86 -6.71
C PRO A 78 -7.72 5.30 -5.47
N ARG A 79 -7.82 3.97 -5.42
CA ARG A 79 -8.43 3.27 -4.28
C ARG A 79 -7.35 2.44 -3.59
N PRO A 80 -7.19 2.54 -2.25
CA PRO A 80 -6.25 1.69 -1.55
C PRO A 80 -6.72 0.23 -1.61
N VAL A 81 -5.82 -0.67 -1.97
CA VAL A 81 -6.09 -2.10 -2.06
C VAL A 81 -5.44 -2.85 -0.92
N PHE A 82 -4.13 -2.68 -0.77
CA PHE A 82 -3.33 -3.27 0.29
C PHE A 82 -2.53 -2.19 0.99
N TRP A 83 -2.32 -2.35 2.27
CA TRP A 83 -1.42 -1.47 3.00
C TRP A 83 -0.79 -2.21 4.17
N SER A 84 0.41 -1.78 4.51
CA SER A 84 1.13 -2.28 5.67
C SER A 84 1.80 -1.13 6.38
N LYS A 85 1.77 -1.16 7.70
CA LYS A 85 2.34 -0.11 8.51
C LYS A 85 3.86 -0.07 8.35
N VAL A 86 4.39 1.14 8.25
CA VAL A 86 5.83 1.38 8.22
C VAL A 86 6.22 2.35 9.33
N GLU A 87 7.49 2.36 9.66
CA GLU A 87 8.04 3.23 10.67
C GLU A 87 9.19 4.03 10.08
N ALA A 88 9.30 5.30 10.49
CA ALA A 88 10.45 6.10 10.13
C ALA A 88 11.70 5.53 10.80
N VAL A 89 12.78 5.45 10.04
CA VAL A 89 14.07 5.04 10.60
C VAL A 89 14.71 6.28 11.21
N ASN A 90 14.92 6.24 12.50
CA ASN A 90 15.62 7.28 13.23
C ASN A 90 17.09 6.90 13.36
N GLU A 91 17.93 7.69 12.77
CA GLU A 91 19.36 7.54 12.90
C GLU A 91 19.94 8.67 13.73
#